data_ea2bab9b638bd1eb4b3330fbd10beef8
#
_entry.id   ea2bab9b638bd1eb4b3330fbd10beef8
#
_cell.length_a   1.000
_cell.length_b   1.000
_cell.length_c   1.000
_cell.angle_alpha   90.00
_cell.angle_beta   90.00
_cell.angle_gamma   90.00
#
_symmetry.space_group_name_H-M   'P 1'
#
loop_
_entity.id
_entity.type
_entity.pdbx_description
1 polymer ?
#
loop_
_entity_poly.entity_id
_entity_poly.type
_entity_poly.pdbx_seq_one_letter_code
_entity_poly.pdbx_strand_id
1 'polypeptide(L)'
;MRFHAKETMTSMGVAWQYEATSIPLKPTKMLLVRVIISRIRNMDRLINIFQSTPIRAGQPGHENWNCVEWVKEALELAGCDGEALQSPTIDWELMRNTAMWYANKKQKEHRFDGQGTYNQSKTATWDLLTRQELIP
;
A
#
# COMPACT_ATOMS: atom_id res chain seq x y z
N MET A 1 2.30 -1.75 11.22
CA MET A 1 3.10 -2.69 10.41
C MET A 1 3.02 -2.32 8.93
N ARG A 2 4.04 -2.64 8.16
CA ARG A 2 4.08 -2.54 6.71
C ARG A 2 4.28 -3.94 6.13
N PHE A 3 3.52 -4.27 5.11
CA PHE A 3 3.61 -5.51 4.34
C PHE A 3 3.91 -5.16 2.89
N HIS A 4 4.88 -5.80 2.29
CA HIS A 4 5.22 -5.56 0.89
C HIS A 4 6.04 -6.70 0.28
N ALA A 5 6.00 -6.79 -1.04
CA ALA A 5 7.03 -7.50 -1.79
C ALA A 5 8.21 -6.56 -1.98
N LYS A 6 9.40 -7.01 -1.62
CA LYS A 6 10.65 -6.25 -1.64
C LYS A 6 11.65 -6.90 -2.57
N GLU A 7 12.23 -6.07 -3.41
CA GLU A 7 13.38 -6.46 -4.23
C GLU A 7 14.66 -6.40 -3.39
N THR A 8 15.47 -7.45 -3.46
CA THR A 8 16.75 -7.55 -2.76
C THR A 8 17.83 -8.05 -3.70
N MET A 9 19.03 -7.48 -3.56
CA MET A 9 20.21 -8.02 -4.24
C MET A 9 20.74 -9.23 -3.48
N THR A 10 20.95 -10.32 -4.19
CA THR A 10 21.58 -11.54 -3.68
C THR A 10 22.86 -11.84 -4.45
N SER A 11 23.65 -12.78 -3.99
CA SER A 11 24.84 -13.28 -4.71
C SER A 11 24.52 -13.90 -6.09
N MET A 12 23.26 -14.29 -6.30
CA MET A 12 22.75 -14.86 -7.55
C MET A 12 21.94 -13.85 -8.40
N GLY A 13 21.96 -12.59 -8.04
CA GLY A 13 21.20 -11.51 -8.72
C GLY A 13 20.04 -10.97 -7.90
N VAL A 14 19.08 -10.35 -8.58
CA VAL A 14 17.89 -9.76 -7.96
C VAL A 14 16.90 -10.85 -7.56
N ALA A 15 16.42 -10.78 -6.32
CA ALA A 15 15.36 -11.65 -5.82
C ALA A 15 14.25 -10.82 -5.17
N TRP A 16 13.01 -11.29 -5.26
CA TRP A 16 11.85 -10.72 -4.59
C TRP A 16 11.48 -11.56 -3.38
N GLN A 17 11.11 -10.89 -2.29
CA GLN A 17 10.66 -11.58 -1.09
C GLN A 17 9.55 -10.78 -0.39
N TYR A 18 8.67 -11.49 0.31
CA TYR A 18 7.72 -10.88 1.23
C TYR A 18 8.45 -10.33 2.47
N GLU A 19 8.08 -9.14 2.88
CA GLU A 19 8.55 -8.54 4.13
C GLU A 19 7.38 -7.98 4.94
N ALA A 20 7.33 -8.33 6.22
CA ALA A 20 6.47 -7.71 7.21
C ALA A 20 7.34 -7.03 8.27
N THR A 21 7.22 -5.72 8.41
CA THR A 21 8.07 -4.96 9.33
C THR A 21 7.27 -3.92 10.11
N SER A 22 7.65 -3.71 11.37
CA SER A 22 7.09 -2.63 12.18
C SER A 22 7.74 -1.32 11.76
N ILE A 23 6.92 -0.36 11.37
CA ILE A 23 7.37 0.97 10.99
C ILE A 23 6.62 2.05 11.76
N PRO A 24 7.26 3.18 12.10
CA PRO A 24 6.54 4.33 12.62
C PRO A 24 5.62 4.93 11.56
N LEU A 25 4.51 5.52 11.99
CA LEU A 25 3.55 6.21 11.10
C LEU A 25 4.03 7.63 10.73
N LYS A 26 5.34 7.79 10.54
CA LYS A 26 5.94 9.06 10.13
C LYS A 26 6.18 9.07 8.62
N PRO A 27 6.09 10.23 7.97
CA PRO A 27 6.45 10.34 6.56
C PRO A 27 7.92 10.01 6.37
N THR A 28 8.23 9.41 5.24
CA THR A 28 9.59 9.14 4.78
C THR A 28 9.71 9.58 3.33
N LYS A 29 10.93 9.62 2.80
CA LYS A 29 11.14 9.91 1.36
C LYS A 29 10.37 8.96 0.43
N MET A 30 10.03 7.76 0.91
CA MET A 30 9.31 6.73 0.15
C MET A 30 7.83 6.63 0.51
N LEU A 31 7.37 7.26 1.60
CA LEU A 31 5.98 7.27 2.03
C LEU A 31 5.45 8.70 1.96
N LEU A 32 4.91 9.07 0.82
CA LEU A 32 4.40 10.42 0.54
C LEU A 32 2.99 10.62 1.09
N VAL A 33 2.09 9.69 0.78
CA VAL A 33 0.67 9.74 1.17
C VAL A 33 0.19 8.38 1.67
N ARG A 34 -0.94 8.39 2.36
CA ARG A 34 -1.68 7.19 2.75
C ARG A 34 -3.13 7.32 2.30
N VAL A 35 -3.70 6.20 1.88
CA VAL A 35 -5.13 6.08 1.58
C VAL A 35 -5.71 4.99 2.45
N ILE A 36 -6.70 5.33 3.26
CA ILE A 36 -7.47 4.34 4.04
C ILE A 36 -8.49 3.71 3.10
N ILE A 37 -8.40 2.41 2.89
CA ILE A 37 -9.19 1.67 1.90
C ILE A 37 -10.20 0.71 2.55
N SER A 38 -9.96 0.28 3.77
CA SER A 38 -10.87 -0.59 4.52
C SER A 38 -10.53 -0.55 6.01
N ARG A 39 -11.47 -1.01 6.83
CA ARG A 39 -11.23 -1.36 8.23
C ARG A 39 -10.90 -2.84 8.33
N ILE A 40 -9.98 -3.18 9.21
CA ILE A 40 -9.59 -4.57 9.46
C ILE A 40 -10.59 -5.17 10.45
N ARG A 41 -11.16 -6.33 10.12
CA ARG A 41 -12.03 -7.11 10.99
C ARG A 41 -11.24 -8.17 11.76
N ASN A 42 -10.33 -8.86 11.06
CA ASN A 42 -9.48 -9.89 11.64
C ASN A 42 -8.03 -9.70 11.18
N MET A 43 -7.18 -9.22 12.09
CA MET A 43 -5.78 -8.91 11.78
C MET A 43 -4.96 -10.16 11.51
N ASP A 44 -5.13 -11.23 12.28
CA ASP A 44 -4.34 -12.46 12.12
C ASP A 44 -4.66 -13.11 10.77
N ARG A 45 -5.95 -13.11 10.38
CA ARG A 45 -6.38 -13.60 9.09
C ARG A 45 -5.80 -12.77 7.94
N LEU A 46 -5.80 -11.44 8.06
CA LEU A 46 -5.19 -10.54 7.08
C LEU A 46 -3.68 -10.78 6.94
N ILE A 47 -2.97 -10.95 8.05
CA ILE A 47 -1.54 -11.26 8.05
C ILE A 47 -1.28 -12.59 7.33
N ASN A 48 -2.06 -13.62 7.59
CA ASN A 48 -1.94 -14.92 6.94
C ASN A 48 -2.18 -14.82 5.43
N ILE A 49 -3.18 -14.04 4.99
CA ILE A 49 -3.43 -13.81 3.56
C ILE A 49 -2.22 -13.14 2.91
N PHE A 50 -1.70 -12.06 3.50
CA PHE A 50 -0.55 -11.35 2.95
C PHE A 50 0.71 -12.22 2.90
N GLN A 51 0.95 -13.00 3.94
CA GLN A 51 2.08 -13.92 4.00
C GLN A 51 1.99 -15.04 2.95
N SER A 52 0.78 -15.50 2.62
CA SER A 52 0.53 -16.54 1.62
C SER A 52 0.38 -16.02 0.19
N THR A 53 0.32 -14.68 0.01
CA THR A 53 0.26 -14.09 -1.34
C THR A 53 1.54 -14.38 -2.11
N PRO A 54 1.45 -15.02 -3.30
CA PRO A 54 2.63 -15.51 -3.99
C PRO A 54 3.52 -14.39 -4.54
N ILE A 55 4.81 -14.65 -4.57
CA ILE A 55 5.80 -13.87 -5.32
C ILE A 55 5.89 -14.49 -6.72
N ARG A 56 5.48 -13.75 -7.74
CA ARG A 56 5.39 -14.27 -9.13
C ARG A 56 6.53 -13.83 -10.04
N ALA A 57 7.49 -13.09 -9.50
CA ALA A 57 8.66 -12.63 -10.28
C ALA A 57 9.38 -13.80 -10.93
N GLY A 58 9.64 -13.68 -12.24
CA GLY A 58 10.33 -14.72 -13.03
C GLY A 58 9.46 -15.92 -13.40
N GLN A 59 8.18 -15.93 -13.07
CA GLN A 59 7.25 -16.98 -13.52
C GLN A 59 6.76 -16.70 -14.94
N PRO A 60 6.52 -17.72 -15.77
CA PRO A 60 5.92 -17.56 -17.10
C PRO A 60 4.57 -16.82 -17.01
N GLY A 61 4.38 -15.83 -17.90
CA GLY A 61 3.17 -14.98 -17.91
C GLY A 61 3.19 -13.83 -16.90
N HIS A 62 4.29 -13.67 -16.15
CA HIS A 62 4.47 -12.61 -15.15
C HIS A 62 5.76 -11.79 -15.39
N GLU A 63 6.13 -11.58 -16.65
CA GLU A 63 7.39 -10.92 -17.05
C GLU A 63 7.50 -9.48 -16.54
N ASN A 64 6.35 -8.79 -16.39
CA ASN A 64 6.27 -7.41 -15.88
C ASN A 64 5.82 -7.33 -14.41
N TRP A 65 5.85 -8.45 -13.70
CA TRP A 65 5.41 -8.49 -12.30
C TRP A 65 6.34 -7.64 -11.40
N ASN A 66 5.75 -6.93 -10.46
CA ASN A 66 6.45 -6.08 -9.51
C ASN A 66 5.66 -5.97 -8.17
N CYS A 67 6.17 -5.16 -7.24
CA CYS A 67 5.54 -4.98 -5.93
C CYS A 67 4.11 -4.43 -5.98
N VAL A 68 3.74 -3.69 -7.02
CA VAL A 68 2.36 -3.15 -7.18
C VAL A 68 1.40 -4.28 -7.54
N GLU A 69 1.82 -5.21 -8.41
CA GLU A 69 1.04 -6.40 -8.74
C GLU A 69 0.85 -7.31 -7.51
N TRP A 70 1.88 -7.43 -6.66
CA TRP A 70 1.74 -8.13 -5.38
C TRP A 70 0.69 -7.48 -4.48
N VAL A 71 0.71 -6.15 -4.33
CA VAL A 71 -0.27 -5.42 -3.51
C VAL A 71 -1.68 -5.62 -4.04
N LYS A 72 -1.85 -5.56 -5.37
CA LYS A 72 -3.15 -5.80 -6.01
C LYS A 72 -3.69 -7.19 -5.66
N GLU A 73 -2.90 -8.24 -5.92
CA GLU A 73 -3.30 -9.62 -5.63
C GLU A 73 -3.59 -9.85 -4.13
N ALA A 74 -2.74 -9.31 -3.24
CA ALA A 74 -2.92 -9.42 -1.80
C ALA A 74 -4.24 -8.79 -1.32
N LEU A 75 -4.60 -7.62 -1.86
CA LEU A 75 -5.84 -6.93 -1.51
C LEU A 75 -7.06 -7.63 -2.11
N GLU A 76 -6.98 -8.14 -3.34
CA GLU A 76 -8.05 -8.92 -3.96
C GLU A 76 -8.33 -10.20 -3.16
N LEU A 77 -7.29 -10.93 -2.73
CA LEU A 77 -7.42 -12.09 -1.86
C LEU A 77 -8.05 -11.74 -0.51
N ALA A 78 -7.64 -10.62 0.10
CA ALA A 78 -8.21 -10.15 1.37
C ALA A 78 -9.69 -9.76 1.23
N GLY A 79 -10.09 -9.18 0.10
CA GLY A 79 -11.48 -8.88 -0.22
C GLY A 79 -12.31 -10.15 -0.44
N CYS A 80 -11.80 -11.09 -1.23
CA CYS A 80 -12.46 -12.37 -1.51
C CYS A 80 -12.64 -13.24 -0.25
N ASP A 81 -11.74 -13.11 0.74
CA ASP A 81 -11.84 -13.83 2.02
C ASP A 81 -13.13 -13.50 2.80
N GLY A 82 -13.59 -12.26 2.72
CA GLY A 82 -14.86 -11.79 3.31
C GLY A 82 -14.84 -11.59 4.83
N GLU A 83 -13.83 -12.04 5.54
CA GLU A 83 -13.72 -11.95 7.01
C GLU A 83 -12.52 -11.14 7.50
N ALA A 84 -11.46 -11.02 6.70
CA ALA A 84 -10.28 -10.25 7.05
C ALA A 84 -10.56 -8.74 7.09
N LEU A 85 -11.35 -8.26 6.14
CA LEU A 85 -11.71 -6.85 5.97
C LEU A 85 -13.20 -6.61 6.23
N GLN A 86 -13.53 -5.39 6.65
CA GLN A 86 -14.92 -4.99 6.90
C GLN A 86 -15.69 -4.76 5.59
N SER A 87 -15.01 -4.35 4.53
CA SER A 87 -15.57 -4.17 3.19
C SER A 87 -15.16 -5.33 2.30
N PRO A 88 -16.12 -6.12 1.80
CA PRO A 88 -15.81 -7.30 0.98
C PRO A 88 -15.39 -6.94 -0.45
N THR A 89 -15.63 -5.71 -0.89
CA THR A 89 -15.34 -5.29 -2.26
C THR A 89 -14.09 -4.43 -2.29
N ILE A 90 -13.05 -4.93 -2.94
CA ILE A 90 -11.82 -4.23 -3.25
C ILE A 90 -11.88 -3.78 -4.70
N ASP A 91 -12.03 -2.48 -4.91
CA ASP A 91 -11.91 -1.86 -6.23
C ASP A 91 -10.48 -1.33 -6.41
N TRP A 92 -9.63 -2.13 -7.03
CA TRP A 92 -8.22 -1.81 -7.24
C TRP A 92 -8.05 -0.52 -8.05
N GLU A 93 -8.82 -0.33 -9.13
CA GLU A 93 -8.74 0.86 -9.99
C GLU A 93 -9.08 2.13 -9.20
N LEU A 94 -10.15 2.10 -8.43
CA LEU A 94 -10.54 3.21 -7.56
C LEU A 94 -9.45 3.53 -6.55
N MET A 95 -8.89 2.53 -5.87
CA MET A 95 -7.85 2.74 -4.86
C MET A 95 -6.57 3.31 -5.48
N ARG A 96 -6.11 2.73 -6.59
CA ARG A 96 -4.91 3.17 -7.30
C ARG A 96 -5.08 4.61 -7.81
N ASN A 97 -6.19 4.89 -8.47
CA ASN A 97 -6.47 6.22 -9.02
C ASN A 97 -6.61 7.27 -7.91
N THR A 98 -7.23 6.92 -6.78
CA THR A 98 -7.30 7.80 -5.60
C THR A 98 -5.91 8.10 -5.04
N ALA A 99 -5.05 7.09 -4.90
CA ALA A 99 -3.69 7.28 -4.39
C ALA A 99 -2.86 8.18 -5.31
N MET A 100 -2.93 7.96 -6.62
CA MET A 100 -2.24 8.80 -7.62
C MET A 100 -2.77 10.23 -7.63
N TRP A 101 -4.09 10.39 -7.63
CA TRP A 101 -4.73 11.70 -7.57
C TRP A 101 -4.30 12.46 -6.31
N TYR A 102 -4.34 11.79 -5.15
CA TYR A 102 -4.02 12.42 -3.87
C TYR A 102 -2.55 12.79 -3.76
N ALA A 103 -1.63 11.94 -4.22
CA ALA A 103 -0.21 12.27 -4.27
C ALA A 103 0.06 13.48 -5.16
N ASN A 104 -0.54 13.55 -6.37
CA ASN A 104 -0.41 14.67 -7.29
C ASN A 104 -1.02 15.97 -6.71
N LYS A 105 -2.17 15.87 -6.02
CA LYS A 105 -2.77 17.00 -5.32
C LYS A 105 -1.81 17.57 -4.28
N LYS A 106 -1.25 16.70 -3.41
CA LYS A 106 -0.32 17.11 -2.35
C LYS A 106 1.01 17.65 -2.90
N GLN A 107 1.49 17.15 -4.02
CA GLN A 107 2.64 17.72 -4.70
C GLN A 107 2.38 19.16 -5.19
N LYS A 108 1.23 19.40 -5.81
CA LYS A 108 0.82 20.74 -6.24
C LYS A 108 0.60 21.71 -5.08
N GLU A 109 0.23 21.21 -3.93
CA GLU A 109 0.05 21.97 -2.68
C GLU A 109 1.39 22.20 -1.94
N HIS A 110 2.54 21.84 -2.51
CA HIS A 110 3.85 21.97 -1.90
C HIS A 110 4.02 21.21 -0.58
N ARG A 111 3.36 20.04 -0.48
CA ARG A 111 3.39 19.21 0.74
C ARG A 111 4.75 18.57 1.00
N PHE A 112 5.54 18.34 -0.05
CA PHE A 112 6.75 17.51 -0.01
C PHE A 112 8.06 18.26 -0.20
N ASP A 113 8.02 19.53 -0.59
CA ASP A 113 9.19 20.36 -0.94
C ASP A 113 9.59 21.38 0.14
N GLY A 114 8.88 21.39 1.27
CA GLY A 114 9.16 22.29 2.39
C GLY A 114 8.63 23.71 2.22
N GLN A 115 7.95 24.04 1.13
CA GLN A 115 7.38 25.37 0.90
C GLN A 115 6.02 25.56 1.58
N GLY A 116 5.30 24.47 1.85
CA GLY A 116 4.00 24.49 2.52
C GLY A 116 4.09 24.48 4.05
N THR A 117 3.06 24.99 4.72
CA THR A 117 2.94 25.00 6.19
C THR A 117 2.24 23.73 6.69
N TYR A 118 2.88 22.58 6.52
CA TYR A 118 2.34 21.28 6.93
C TYR A 118 3.07 20.68 8.12
N ASN A 119 2.38 19.88 8.91
CA ASN A 119 3.01 19.09 9.96
C ASN A 119 3.84 17.95 9.34
N GLN A 120 5.16 18.17 9.25
CA GLN A 120 6.10 17.22 8.65
C GLN A 120 6.27 15.91 9.47
N SER A 121 5.73 15.81 10.68
CA SER A 121 5.74 14.58 11.47
C SER A 121 4.57 13.64 11.14
N LYS A 122 3.60 14.08 10.33
CA LYS A 122 2.41 13.32 9.96
C LYS A 122 2.39 13.08 8.46
N THR A 123 2.05 11.88 8.03
CA THR A 123 1.87 11.56 6.60
C THR A 123 0.49 12.02 6.14
N ALA A 124 0.44 12.74 5.00
CA ALA A 124 -0.81 13.14 4.38
C ALA A 124 -1.73 11.92 4.18
N THR A 125 -2.98 12.02 4.61
CA THR A 125 -3.87 10.85 4.70
C THR A 125 -5.26 11.18 4.16
N TRP A 126 -5.69 10.41 3.16
CA TRP A 126 -7.03 10.42 2.58
C TRP A 126 -7.82 9.20 3.07
N ASP A 127 -9.04 9.39 3.50
CA ASP A 127 -9.98 8.31 3.81
C ASP A 127 -10.92 8.09 2.62
N LEU A 128 -10.75 6.97 1.92
CA LEU A 128 -11.58 6.62 0.77
C LEU A 128 -13.00 6.20 1.21
N LEU A 129 -13.16 5.70 2.44
CA LEU A 129 -14.45 5.25 2.96
C LEU A 129 -15.40 6.42 3.22
N THR A 130 -14.86 7.53 3.74
CA THR A 130 -15.62 8.76 4.04
C THR A 130 -15.43 9.84 2.99
N ARG A 131 -14.50 9.64 2.04
CA ARG A 131 -14.10 10.61 1.01
C ARG A 131 -13.62 11.94 1.60
N GLN A 132 -12.85 11.87 2.67
CA GLN A 132 -12.35 13.03 3.40
C GLN A 132 -10.84 12.98 3.60
N GLU A 133 -10.24 14.17 3.60
CA GLU A 133 -8.84 14.32 4.01
C GLU A 133 -8.76 14.37 5.54
N LEU A 134 -8.03 13.41 6.11
CA LEU A 134 -7.86 13.32 7.58
C LEU A 134 -6.60 14.06 8.05
N ILE A 135 -5.55 14.06 7.24
CA ILE A 135 -4.29 14.75 7.50
C ILE A 135 -3.87 15.42 6.20
N PRO A 136 -3.83 16.76 6.16
CA PRO A 136 -3.44 17.50 4.96
C PRO A 136 -1.93 17.42 4.67
#